data_9b36a0756e930930cb6513ce08269f58
#
_entry.id   9b36a0756e930930cb6513ce08269f58
#
_cell.length_a   1.000
_cell.length_b   1.000
_cell.length_c   1.000
_cell.angle_alpha   90.00
_cell.angle_beta   90.00
_cell.angle_gamma   90.00
#
_symmetry.space_group_name_H-M   'P 1'
#
loop_
_entity.id
_entity.type
_entity.pdbx_description
1 polymer ?
#
loop_
_entity_poly.entity_id
_entity_poly.type
_entity_poly.pdbx_seq_one_letter_code
_entity_poly.pdbx_strand_id
1 'polypeptide(L)'
;MRAATSSGTRAASVARAATKTTKSPKTAKATRTVARAAERSAALPQRVQLKRSAGWKMPANTVKVDRTTRWGNPFTIAECGSAAIAVAQHGRWMRGEIGAPGGVEPPARDALRSALAGRNLACWCALNGPCHADLLLILANKR
;
A
#
# COMPACT_ATOMS: atom_id res chain seq x y z
N MET A 1 -47.95 -68.92 35.96
CA MET A 1 -46.98 -69.71 36.69
C MET A 1 -45.62 -69.01 36.70
N ARG A 2 -45.23 -68.67 37.87
CA ARG A 2 -43.87 -68.64 38.44
C ARG A 2 -42.83 -67.79 37.63
N ALA A 3 -42.39 -66.67 38.16
CA ALA A 3 -41.37 -66.50 39.23
C ALA A 3 -39.99 -66.36 38.59
N ALA A 4 -39.15 -65.51 38.87
CA ALA A 4 -38.62 -64.88 39.99
C ALA A 4 -37.27 -64.20 39.57
N THR A 5 -37.05 -63.05 40.09
CA THR A 5 -35.84 -62.57 40.81
C THR A 5 -34.45 -62.65 40.11
N SER A 6 -33.70 -61.58 40.06
CA SER A 6 -32.76 -61.20 41.11
C SER A 6 -31.90 -60.04 40.67
N SER A 7 -31.94 -59.03 41.45
CA SER A 7 -30.89 -58.17 41.99
C SER A 7 -29.48 -58.31 41.41
N GLY A 8 -28.88 -57.17 41.11
CA GLY A 8 -27.44 -57.06 40.89
C GLY A 8 -27.02 -55.62 40.82
N THR A 9 -27.02 -54.96 41.94
CA THR A 9 -26.34 -53.69 42.25
C THR A 9 -24.84 -53.87 42.07
N ARG A 10 -24.21 -53.04 41.30
CA ARG A 10 -22.82 -52.66 41.57
C ARG A 10 -22.50 -51.24 41.09
N ALA A 11 -22.01 -50.57 42.07
CA ALA A 11 -21.59 -49.18 42.12
C ALA A 11 -20.37 -48.85 41.23
N ALA A 12 -20.38 -47.60 40.84
CA ALA A 12 -19.29 -46.64 40.86
C ALA A 12 -17.91 -47.05 40.26
N SER A 13 -17.52 -46.32 39.26
CA SER A 13 -16.17 -45.79 39.25
C SER A 13 -16.16 -44.45 38.49
N VAL A 14 -15.92 -43.44 39.27
CA VAL A 14 -15.69 -42.06 38.83
C VAL A 14 -14.28 -42.05 38.22
N ALA A 15 -14.21 -42.00 36.92
CA ALA A 15 -12.95 -41.71 36.25
C ALA A 15 -12.87 -40.17 36.02
N ARG A 16 -12.10 -39.51 36.86
CA ARG A 16 -11.62 -38.14 36.66
C ARG A 16 -10.82 -38.08 35.35
N ALA A 17 -11.42 -37.55 34.30
CA ALA A 17 -10.68 -37.14 33.11
C ALA A 17 -9.95 -35.82 33.44
N ALA A 18 -8.66 -35.88 33.54
CA ALA A 18 -7.76 -34.74 33.62
C ALA A 18 -7.90 -33.91 32.33
N THR A 19 -8.43 -32.71 32.46
CA THR A 19 -8.37 -31.70 31.38
C THR A 19 -6.95 -31.27 31.20
N LYS A 20 -6.29 -31.80 30.18
CA LYS A 20 -5.06 -31.25 29.65
C LYS A 20 -5.41 -29.90 29.01
N THR A 21 -4.99 -28.84 29.66
CA THR A 21 -4.96 -27.49 29.13
C THR A 21 -4.03 -27.49 27.93
N THR A 22 -4.59 -27.57 26.74
CA THR A 22 -3.85 -27.36 25.51
C THR A 22 -3.59 -25.86 25.37
N LYS A 23 -2.33 -25.53 25.54
CA LYS A 23 -1.75 -24.20 25.31
C LYS A 23 -2.12 -23.73 23.92
N SER A 24 -2.94 -22.69 23.81
CA SER A 24 -3.37 -22.07 22.55
C SER A 24 -2.15 -21.62 21.71
N PRO A 25 -2.14 -21.89 20.41
CA PRO A 25 -1.04 -21.52 19.55
C PRO A 25 -1.00 -20.02 19.28
N LYS A 26 0.19 -19.50 19.13
CA LYS A 26 0.60 -18.12 18.83
C LYS A 26 0.07 -17.55 17.48
N THR A 27 -1.20 -17.71 17.16
CA THR A 27 -1.79 -17.26 15.88
C THR A 27 -2.30 -15.82 15.91
N ALA A 28 -2.38 -15.18 17.07
CA ALA A 28 -2.90 -13.82 17.19
C ALA A 28 -2.00 -12.75 16.54
N LYS A 29 -0.69 -13.02 16.38
CA LYS A 29 0.27 -12.05 15.82
C LYS A 29 0.23 -11.98 14.29
N ALA A 30 -0.05 -13.09 13.62
CA ALA A 30 -0.15 -13.17 12.16
C ALA A 30 -1.45 -12.51 11.64
N THR A 31 -2.56 -12.69 12.33
CA THR A 31 -3.87 -12.14 11.94
C THR A 31 -3.90 -10.61 12.04
N ARG A 32 -3.25 -10.02 13.07
CA ARG A 32 -3.11 -8.55 13.19
C ARG A 32 -2.24 -7.95 12.08
N THR A 33 -1.25 -8.66 11.60
CA THR A 33 -0.33 -8.16 10.55
C THR A 33 -1.04 -8.14 9.19
N VAL A 34 -1.86 -9.14 8.88
CA VAL A 34 -2.62 -9.22 7.63
C VAL A 34 -3.77 -8.21 7.61
N ALA A 35 -4.51 -8.04 8.71
CA ALA A 35 -5.55 -7.03 8.84
C ALA A 35 -4.97 -5.60 8.71
N ARG A 36 -3.82 -5.32 9.32
CA ARG A 36 -3.15 -4.02 9.23
C ARG A 36 -2.57 -3.74 7.83
N ALA A 37 -2.21 -4.78 7.08
CA ALA A 37 -1.83 -4.65 5.67
C ALA A 37 -3.04 -4.39 4.76
N ALA A 38 -4.18 -5.02 5.04
CA ALA A 38 -5.45 -4.79 4.34
C ALA A 38 -6.03 -3.39 4.62
N GLU A 39 -5.97 -2.89 5.85
CA GLU A 39 -6.37 -1.52 6.20
C GLU A 39 -5.49 -0.46 5.53
N ARG A 40 -4.19 -0.72 5.36
CA ARG A 40 -3.28 0.16 4.61
C ARG A 40 -3.58 0.17 3.11
N SER A 41 -4.18 -0.87 2.56
CA SER A 41 -4.62 -0.94 1.16
C SER A 41 -5.92 -0.18 0.89
N ALA A 42 -6.72 0.08 1.92
CA ALA A 42 -7.98 0.84 1.84
C ALA A 42 -7.78 2.36 1.93
N ALA A 43 -6.63 2.84 2.38
CA ALA A 43 -6.31 4.27 2.38
C ALA A 43 -6.05 4.77 0.96
N LEU A 44 -6.62 5.92 0.61
CA LEU A 44 -6.37 6.56 -0.68
C LEU A 44 -4.87 6.82 -0.87
N PRO A 45 -4.34 6.59 -2.08
CA PRO A 45 -2.94 6.86 -2.39
C PRO A 45 -2.58 8.33 -2.12
N GLN A 46 -1.45 8.55 -1.47
CA GLN A 46 -1.02 9.87 -1.04
C GLN A 46 0.37 10.20 -1.57
N ARG A 47 0.64 11.51 -1.66
CA ARG A 47 1.99 11.99 -1.89
C ARG A 47 2.83 11.89 -0.62
N VAL A 48 4.05 11.40 -0.76
CA VAL A 48 5.05 11.28 0.30
C VAL A 48 6.24 12.16 -0.02
N GLN A 49 6.71 12.97 0.93
CA GLN A 49 7.94 13.71 0.75
C GLN A 49 9.14 12.84 1.13
N LEU A 50 10.09 12.70 0.20
CA LEU A 50 11.37 12.06 0.47
C LEU A 50 12.19 12.91 1.44
N LYS A 51 12.90 12.26 2.36
CA LYS A 51 13.78 12.92 3.34
C LYS A 51 15.15 12.25 3.35
N ARG A 52 16.18 13.05 3.64
CA ARG A 52 17.56 12.57 3.80
C ARG A 52 17.99 12.44 5.26
N SER A 53 17.04 12.54 6.19
CA SER A 53 17.33 12.40 7.62
C SER A 53 17.70 10.95 7.98
N ALA A 54 18.66 10.81 8.88
CA ALA A 54 19.06 9.50 9.39
C ALA A 54 17.85 8.75 9.98
N GLY A 55 17.74 7.45 9.69
CA GLY A 55 16.64 6.62 10.17
C GLY A 55 15.31 6.76 9.41
N TRP A 56 15.16 7.72 8.49
CA TRP A 56 13.94 7.81 7.67
C TRP A 56 13.85 6.65 6.68
N LYS A 57 12.70 6.01 6.66
CA LYS A 57 12.40 4.94 5.70
C LYS A 57 11.15 5.31 4.91
N MET A 58 11.17 4.99 3.63
CA MET A 58 10.01 5.17 2.76
C MET A 58 8.84 4.30 3.26
N PRO A 59 7.63 4.85 3.40
CA PRO A 59 6.46 4.07 3.82
C PRO A 59 6.21 2.87 2.90
N ALA A 60 5.59 1.83 3.43
CA ALA A 60 5.16 0.68 2.63
C ALA A 60 4.20 1.12 1.51
N ASN A 61 4.12 0.33 0.44
CA ASN A 61 3.28 0.60 -0.73
C ASN A 61 3.54 1.99 -1.36
N THR A 62 4.80 2.42 -1.40
CA THR A 62 5.21 3.72 -1.95
C THR A 62 6.16 3.52 -3.12
N VAL A 63 5.93 4.25 -4.20
CA VAL A 63 6.79 4.27 -5.40
C VAL A 63 7.48 5.63 -5.50
N LYS A 64 8.78 5.61 -5.72
CA LYS A 64 9.57 6.81 -5.97
C LYS A 64 9.29 7.31 -7.39
N VAL A 65 8.93 8.59 -7.52
CA VAL A 65 8.60 9.23 -8.81
C VAL A 65 9.40 10.50 -9.05
N ASP A 66 10.57 10.63 -8.45
CA ASP A 66 11.44 11.77 -8.66
C ASP A 66 12.10 11.76 -10.06
N ARG A 67 12.87 12.80 -10.37
CA ARG A 67 13.52 12.97 -11.68
C ARG A 67 14.48 11.85 -12.08
N THR A 68 14.91 11.02 -11.16
CA THR A 68 15.78 9.88 -11.45
C THR A 68 15.02 8.68 -11.99
N THR A 69 13.69 8.76 -12.03
CA THR A 69 12.82 7.69 -12.51
C THR A 69 12.12 8.07 -13.80
N ARG A 70 11.65 7.08 -14.55
CA ARG A 70 10.84 7.28 -15.76
C ARG A 70 9.55 8.09 -15.56
N TRP A 71 9.12 8.25 -14.30
CA TRP A 71 7.93 9.00 -13.90
C TRP A 71 8.25 10.46 -13.57
N GLY A 72 9.52 10.80 -13.50
CA GLY A 72 9.99 12.14 -13.14
C GLY A 72 9.57 13.19 -14.15
N ASN A 73 9.47 14.43 -13.68
CA ASN A 73 9.17 15.57 -14.53
C ASN A 73 10.40 15.97 -15.35
N PRO A 74 10.38 15.88 -16.69
CA PRO A 74 11.49 16.31 -17.53
C PRO A 74 11.66 17.84 -17.57
N PHE A 75 10.60 18.60 -17.27
CA PHE A 75 10.64 20.06 -17.28
C PHE A 75 11.25 20.60 -15.99
N THR A 76 12.27 21.46 -16.13
CA THR A 76 12.93 22.07 -14.97
C THR A 76 12.29 23.40 -14.58
N ILE A 77 12.44 23.79 -13.31
CA ILE A 77 11.96 25.11 -12.84
C ILE A 77 12.73 26.21 -13.54
N ALA A 78 14.02 26.02 -13.82
CA ALA A 78 14.85 26.99 -14.51
C ALA A 78 14.36 27.30 -15.93
N GLU A 79 13.91 26.29 -16.65
CA GLU A 79 13.36 26.43 -18.02
C GLU A 79 11.93 26.99 -18.00
N CYS A 80 11.14 26.61 -17.03
CA CYS A 80 9.71 26.98 -16.96
C CYS A 80 9.45 28.27 -16.17
N GLY A 81 10.42 28.75 -15.38
CA GLY A 81 10.27 29.93 -14.52
C GLY A 81 9.59 29.64 -13.17
N SER A 82 8.77 28.59 -13.06
CA SER A 82 8.15 28.20 -11.79
C SER A 82 7.83 26.71 -11.69
N ALA A 83 7.72 26.22 -10.45
CA ALA A 83 7.32 24.85 -10.20
C ALA A 83 5.90 24.54 -10.71
N ALA A 84 4.97 25.49 -10.61
CA ALA A 84 3.61 25.33 -11.09
C ALA A 84 3.57 25.15 -12.62
N ILE A 85 4.33 25.95 -13.35
CA ILE A 85 4.42 25.82 -14.82
C ILE A 85 5.08 24.51 -15.21
N ALA A 86 6.17 24.12 -14.54
CA ALA A 86 6.83 22.84 -14.78
C ALA A 86 5.90 21.64 -14.56
N VAL A 87 5.04 21.67 -13.53
CA VAL A 87 4.03 20.64 -13.28
C VAL A 87 2.94 20.65 -14.35
N ALA A 88 2.48 21.85 -14.77
CA ALA A 88 1.49 21.97 -15.84
C ALA A 88 2.01 21.41 -17.16
N GLN A 89 3.25 21.73 -17.52
CA GLN A 89 3.90 21.18 -18.73
C GLN A 89 4.08 19.67 -18.65
N HIS A 90 4.48 19.13 -17.49
CA HIS A 90 4.51 17.69 -17.26
C HIS A 90 3.16 17.04 -17.53
N GLY A 91 2.06 17.68 -17.08
CA GLY A 91 0.71 17.19 -17.35
C GLY A 91 0.36 17.15 -18.84
N ARG A 92 0.73 18.17 -19.59
CA ARG A 92 0.51 18.24 -21.05
C ARG A 92 1.32 17.18 -21.78
N TRP A 93 2.59 17.01 -21.38
CA TRP A 93 3.47 15.98 -21.92
C TRP A 93 2.90 14.56 -21.63
N MET A 94 2.47 14.28 -20.41
CA MET A 94 1.87 13.01 -20.06
C MET A 94 0.58 12.68 -20.83
N ARG A 95 -0.07 13.68 -21.40
CA ARG A 95 -1.23 13.52 -22.30
C ARG A 95 -0.85 13.47 -23.78
N GLY A 96 0.44 13.63 -24.10
CA GLY A 96 0.93 13.67 -25.48
C GLY A 96 0.65 14.98 -26.23
N GLU A 97 0.33 16.06 -25.50
CA GLU A 97 0.02 17.37 -26.10
C GLU A 97 1.26 18.16 -26.50
N ILE A 98 2.38 17.90 -25.83
CA ILE A 98 3.67 18.54 -26.09
C ILE A 98 4.81 17.52 -25.99
N GLY A 99 5.93 17.78 -26.69
CA GLY A 99 7.17 17.05 -26.49
C GLY A 99 7.91 17.50 -25.23
N ALA A 100 8.83 16.68 -24.75
CA ALA A 100 9.71 17.02 -23.65
C ALA A 100 11.12 17.41 -24.13
N PRO A 101 11.88 18.18 -23.32
CA PRO A 101 13.29 18.41 -23.57
C PRO A 101 14.06 17.11 -23.78
N GLY A 102 14.94 17.06 -24.77
CA GLY A 102 15.69 15.84 -25.10
C GLY A 102 14.90 14.75 -25.83
N GLY A 103 13.69 15.02 -26.30
CA GLY A 103 12.89 14.07 -27.10
C GLY A 103 12.39 12.87 -26.29
N VAL A 104 12.28 13.00 -24.99
CA VAL A 104 11.79 11.92 -24.10
C VAL A 104 10.30 11.74 -24.31
N GLU A 105 9.90 10.51 -24.61
CA GLU A 105 8.48 10.15 -24.76
C GLU A 105 7.79 9.93 -23.41
N PRO A 106 6.51 10.30 -23.26
CA PRO A 106 5.76 10.05 -22.07
C PRO A 106 5.54 8.54 -21.87
N PRO A 107 5.56 8.06 -20.62
CA PRO A 107 5.21 6.68 -20.33
C PRO A 107 3.79 6.37 -20.78
N ALA A 108 3.58 5.18 -21.35
CA ALA A 108 2.24 4.72 -21.74
C ALA A 108 1.29 4.71 -20.53
N ARG A 109 0.04 5.08 -20.75
CA ARG A 109 -0.99 5.16 -19.67
C ARG A 109 -1.19 3.84 -18.94
N ASP A 110 -1.16 2.73 -19.65
CA ASP A 110 -1.32 1.41 -19.05
C ASP A 110 -0.13 1.04 -18.18
N ALA A 111 1.09 1.37 -18.62
CA ALA A 111 2.29 1.20 -17.82
C ALA A 111 2.26 2.08 -16.55
N LEU A 112 1.76 3.32 -16.65
CA LEU A 112 1.60 4.22 -15.51
C LEU A 112 0.59 3.67 -14.52
N ARG A 113 -0.59 3.24 -14.97
CA ARG A 113 -1.61 2.63 -14.12
C ARG A 113 -1.12 1.36 -13.44
N SER A 114 -0.56 0.45 -14.21
CA SER A 114 -0.04 -0.82 -13.72
C SER A 114 1.02 -0.63 -12.62
N ALA A 115 1.88 0.38 -12.76
CA ALA A 115 2.96 0.64 -11.82
C ALA A 115 2.55 1.47 -10.59
N LEU A 116 1.62 2.42 -10.74
CA LEU A 116 1.37 3.46 -9.74
C LEU A 116 -0.03 3.42 -9.11
N ALA A 117 -1.02 2.76 -9.73
CA ALA A 117 -2.37 2.72 -9.19
C ALA A 117 -2.42 2.09 -7.79
N GLY A 118 -3.16 2.72 -6.88
CA GLY A 118 -3.29 2.26 -5.50
C GLY A 118 -2.04 2.40 -4.64
N ARG A 119 -0.99 3.10 -5.14
CA ARG A 119 0.28 3.27 -4.42
C ARG A 119 0.51 4.72 -4.05
N ASN A 120 1.17 4.94 -2.92
CA ASN A 120 1.70 6.25 -2.55
C ASN A 120 2.85 6.62 -3.49
N LEU A 121 2.97 7.91 -3.80
CA LEU A 121 4.04 8.40 -4.68
C LEU A 121 4.99 9.31 -3.93
N ALA A 122 6.28 9.00 -3.96
CA ALA A 122 7.32 9.73 -3.25
C ALA A 122 8.14 10.64 -4.17
N CYS A 123 8.23 11.92 -3.79
CA CYS A 123 9.02 12.94 -4.47
C CYS A 123 9.74 13.84 -3.46
N TRP A 124 10.74 14.57 -3.91
CA TRP A 124 11.49 15.54 -3.09
C TRP A 124 10.75 16.87 -2.83
N CYS A 125 9.69 17.16 -3.61
CA CYS A 125 8.93 18.41 -3.47
C CYS A 125 8.27 18.51 -2.08
N ALA A 126 8.23 19.73 -1.55
CA ALA A 126 7.51 20.03 -0.31
C ALA A 126 6.00 19.74 -0.47
N LEU A 127 5.37 19.25 0.59
CA LEU A 127 3.95 18.83 0.55
C LEU A 127 2.98 20.00 0.34
N ASN A 128 3.38 21.20 0.70
CA ASN A 128 2.59 22.43 0.55
C ASN A 128 2.75 23.10 -0.82
N GLY A 129 3.58 22.56 -1.72
CA GLY A 129 3.83 23.12 -3.04
C GLY A 129 3.35 22.23 -4.19
N PRO A 130 3.28 22.77 -5.41
CA PRO A 130 2.92 21.99 -6.60
C PRO A 130 3.93 20.89 -6.86
N CYS A 131 3.42 19.70 -7.18
CA CYS A 131 4.27 18.54 -7.46
C CYS A 131 3.68 17.68 -8.57
N HIS A 132 4.54 17.19 -9.45
CA HIS A 132 4.14 16.24 -10.49
C HIS A 132 3.60 14.91 -9.94
N ALA A 133 3.96 14.54 -8.71
CA ALA A 133 3.41 13.35 -8.07
C ALA A 133 1.90 13.44 -7.84
N ASP A 134 1.34 14.62 -7.56
CA ASP A 134 -0.09 14.80 -7.42
C ASP A 134 -0.83 14.54 -8.74
N LEU A 135 -0.26 15.02 -9.84
CA LEU A 135 -0.76 14.73 -11.19
C LEU A 135 -0.71 13.23 -11.51
N LEU A 136 0.40 12.57 -11.19
CA LEU A 136 0.56 11.12 -11.39
C LEU A 136 -0.44 10.32 -10.56
N LEU A 137 -0.72 10.74 -9.32
CA LEU A 137 -1.77 10.14 -8.49
C LEU A 137 -3.14 10.19 -9.17
N ILE A 138 -3.48 11.36 -9.73
CA ILE A 138 -4.75 11.54 -10.47
C ILE A 138 -4.76 10.64 -11.72
N LEU A 139 -3.72 10.66 -12.54
CA LEU A 139 -3.66 9.90 -13.79
C LEU A 139 -3.66 8.39 -13.56
N ALA A 140 -2.98 7.92 -12.53
CA ALA A 140 -2.91 6.49 -12.20
C ALA A 140 -4.23 5.93 -11.64
N ASN A 141 -5.00 6.74 -10.89
CA ASN A 141 -6.20 6.29 -10.20
C ASN A 141 -7.51 6.79 -10.84
N LYS A 142 -7.45 7.61 -11.89
CA LYS A 142 -8.64 8.03 -12.65
C LYS A 142 -9.23 6.82 -13.38
N ARG A 143 -10.46 6.47 -13.06
CA ARG A 143 -11.27 5.45 -13.76
C ARG A 143 -11.76 5.97 -15.10
#